data_beaf5980f4ab6dfa197f89050ea489dd
#
_entry.id   beaf5980f4ab6dfa197f89050ea489dd
#
_cell.length_a   1.000
_cell.length_b   1.000
_cell.length_c   1.000
_cell.angle_alpha   90.00
_cell.angle_beta   90.00
_cell.angle_gamma   90.00
#
_symmetry.space_group_name_H-M   'P 1'
#
loop_
_entity.id
_entity.type
_entity.pdbx_description
1 polymer ?
#
loop_
_entity_poly.entity_id
_entity_poly.type
_entity_poly.pdbx_seq_one_letter_code
_entity_poly.pdbx_strand_id
1 'polypeptide(L)'
;MAPERGYTASKDDLLRRLARVEGQVRGVTRMVEEDRYCIDVMTQITAIQAALDKIALGLLDGHARHCLLGEGEGPSEPDEQVRELMGAVGRMLSR
;
A
#
# COMPACT_ATOMS: atom_id res chain seq x y z
N MET A 1 -16.52 -18.66 3.62
CA MET A 1 -15.30 -18.51 2.81
C MET A 1 -15.13 -17.05 2.41
N ALA A 2 -13.96 -16.47 2.62
CA ALA A 2 -13.72 -15.07 2.25
C ALA A 2 -13.70 -14.92 0.73
N PRO A 3 -14.22 -13.81 0.17
CA PRO A 3 -14.15 -13.60 -1.27
C PRO A 3 -12.70 -13.35 -1.70
N GLU A 4 -12.37 -13.75 -2.92
CA GLU A 4 -11.06 -13.46 -3.50
C GLU A 4 -10.94 -11.98 -3.81
N ARG A 5 -9.74 -11.45 -3.59
CA ARG A 5 -9.37 -10.08 -3.95
C ARG A 5 -8.25 -10.11 -4.99
N GLY A 6 -8.01 -8.98 -5.64
CA GLY A 6 -6.93 -8.86 -6.60
C GLY A 6 -5.57 -9.17 -6.02
N TYR A 7 -5.37 -8.94 -4.71
CA TYR A 7 -4.10 -9.20 -4.04
C TYR A 7 -4.01 -10.58 -3.40
N THR A 8 -5.02 -11.45 -3.53
CA THR A 8 -5.05 -12.76 -2.84
C THR A 8 -3.81 -13.60 -3.15
N ALA A 9 -3.36 -13.62 -4.39
CA ALA A 9 -2.20 -14.42 -4.81
C ALA A 9 -0.89 -13.93 -4.18
N SER A 10 -0.80 -12.65 -3.81
CA SER A 10 0.40 -12.05 -3.22
C SER A 10 0.22 -11.69 -1.75
N LYS A 11 -0.82 -12.19 -1.12
CA LYS A 11 -1.19 -11.84 0.25
C LYS A 11 -0.05 -12.05 1.25
N ASP A 12 0.61 -13.21 1.17
CA ASP A 12 1.70 -13.53 2.11
C ASP A 12 2.88 -12.56 1.95
N ASP A 13 3.20 -12.19 0.73
CA ASP A 13 4.26 -11.21 0.46
C ASP A 13 3.87 -9.84 1.01
N LEU A 14 2.63 -9.42 0.80
CA LEU A 14 2.14 -8.14 1.31
C LEU A 14 2.18 -8.10 2.84
N LEU A 15 1.75 -9.18 3.49
CA LEU A 15 1.79 -9.26 4.95
C LEU A 15 3.21 -9.20 5.49
N ARG A 16 4.16 -9.83 4.80
CA ARG A 16 5.58 -9.79 5.16
C ARG A 16 6.14 -8.37 5.06
N ARG A 17 5.79 -7.66 4.00
CA ARG A 17 6.20 -6.27 3.80
C ARG A 17 5.59 -5.34 4.85
N LEU A 18 4.31 -5.56 5.19
CA LEU A 18 3.64 -4.79 6.24
C LEU A 18 4.28 -5.04 7.61
N ALA A 19 4.65 -6.28 7.91
CA ALA A 19 5.34 -6.61 9.16
C ALA A 19 6.69 -5.88 9.25
N ARG A 20 7.40 -5.76 8.12
CA ARG A 20 8.66 -5.00 8.08
C ARG A 20 8.41 -3.52 8.37
N VAL A 21 7.36 -2.94 7.79
CA VAL A 21 6.99 -1.54 8.04
C VAL A 21 6.64 -1.32 9.52
N GLU A 22 5.91 -2.24 10.13
CA GLU A 22 5.62 -2.17 11.55
C GLU A 22 6.90 -2.11 12.38
N GLY A 23 7.89 -2.93 12.04
CA GLY A 23 9.20 -2.91 12.70
C GLY A 23 9.91 -1.59 12.52
N GLN A 24 9.84 -1.02 11.31
CA GLN A 24 10.44 0.29 11.03
C GLN A 24 9.78 1.40 11.85
N VAL A 25 8.45 1.35 12.00
CA VAL A 25 7.72 2.32 12.82
C VAL A 25 8.14 2.20 14.29
N ARG A 26 8.28 0.99 14.81
CA ARG A 26 8.77 0.78 16.17
C ARG A 26 10.18 1.35 16.34
N GLY A 27 11.01 1.20 15.31
CA GLY A 27 12.36 1.78 15.30
C GLY A 27 12.33 3.30 15.38
N VAL A 28 11.42 3.95 14.66
CA VAL A 28 11.24 5.41 14.70
C VAL A 28 10.78 5.84 16.09
N THR A 29 9.84 5.11 16.69
CA THR A 29 9.37 5.39 18.04
C THR A 29 10.56 5.40 19.03
N ARG A 30 11.43 4.41 18.90
CA ARG A 30 12.63 4.31 19.76
C ARG A 30 13.58 5.48 19.53
N MET A 31 13.77 5.89 18.27
CA MET A 31 14.60 7.04 17.93
C MET A 31 14.09 8.31 18.61
N VAL A 32 12.78 8.52 18.59
CA VAL A 32 12.16 9.68 19.25
C VAL A 32 12.33 9.61 20.76
N GLU A 33 12.13 8.43 21.34
CA GLU A 33 12.33 8.23 22.79
C GLU A 33 13.77 8.52 23.21
N GLU A 34 14.74 8.23 22.33
CA GLU A 34 16.16 8.43 22.59
C GLU A 34 16.66 9.82 22.17
N ASP A 35 15.75 10.70 21.78
CA ASP A 35 16.09 12.08 21.36
C ASP A 35 17.09 12.11 20.21
N ARG A 36 16.95 11.21 19.24
CA ARG A 36 17.81 11.15 18.07
C ARG A 36 17.65 12.41 17.21
N TYR A 37 18.68 12.70 16.43
CA TYR A 37 18.71 13.87 15.57
C TYR A 37 17.51 13.88 14.62
N CYS A 38 16.79 15.00 14.52
CA CYS A 38 15.50 15.07 13.81
C CYS A 38 15.61 14.73 12.32
N ILE A 39 16.71 15.11 11.66
CA ILE A 39 16.87 14.77 10.23
C ILE A 39 17.00 13.25 10.03
N ASP A 40 17.67 12.56 10.95
CA ASP A 40 17.78 11.10 10.88
C ASP A 40 16.40 10.44 11.05
N VAL A 41 15.59 10.97 11.98
CA VAL A 41 14.23 10.46 12.18
C VAL A 41 13.38 10.68 10.92
N MET A 42 13.45 11.88 10.33
CA MET A 42 12.72 12.21 9.11
C MET A 42 13.12 11.32 7.94
N THR A 43 14.42 11.00 7.85
CA THR A 43 14.93 10.09 6.80
C THR A 43 14.30 8.72 6.93
N GLN A 44 14.15 8.21 8.15
CA GLN A 44 13.50 6.92 8.39
C GLN A 44 12.01 6.97 8.04
N ILE A 45 11.33 8.07 8.38
CA ILE A 45 9.93 8.25 8.01
C ILE A 45 9.75 8.25 6.50
N THR A 46 10.63 8.94 5.77
CA THR A 46 10.58 8.96 4.31
C THR A 46 10.74 7.54 3.73
N ALA A 47 11.63 6.74 4.30
CA ALA A 47 11.81 5.35 3.88
C ALA A 47 10.55 4.51 4.13
N ILE A 48 9.87 4.73 5.25
CA ILE A 48 8.62 4.04 5.59
C ILE A 48 7.52 4.43 4.57
N GLN A 49 7.42 5.70 4.24
CA GLN A 49 6.46 6.19 3.24
C GLN A 49 6.70 5.53 1.88
N ALA A 50 7.97 5.43 1.46
CA ALA A 50 8.32 4.78 0.20
C ALA A 50 7.95 3.30 0.21
N ALA A 51 8.15 2.61 1.34
CA ALA A 51 7.78 1.21 1.49
C ALA A 51 6.27 1.02 1.40
N LEU A 52 5.50 1.91 2.04
CA LEU A 52 4.04 1.89 1.99
C LEU A 52 3.54 2.16 0.57
N ASP A 53 4.17 3.06 -0.16
CA ASP A 53 3.81 3.34 -1.55
C ASP A 53 3.98 2.09 -2.44
N LYS A 54 5.05 1.34 -2.24
CA LYS A 54 5.26 0.10 -2.99
C LYS A 54 4.20 -0.94 -2.67
N ILE A 55 3.80 -1.04 -1.41
CA ILE A 55 2.71 -1.93 -1.00
C ILE A 55 1.40 -1.49 -1.65
N ALA A 56 1.12 -0.19 -1.63
CA ALA A 56 -0.08 0.38 -2.24
C ALA A 56 -0.12 0.11 -3.74
N LEU A 57 1.01 0.28 -4.44
CA LEU A 57 1.12 -0.01 -5.87
C LEU A 57 0.88 -1.48 -6.16
N GLY A 58 1.39 -2.37 -5.31
CA GLY A 58 1.16 -3.81 -5.46
C GLY A 58 -0.31 -4.17 -5.31
N LEU A 59 -0.98 -3.58 -4.33
CA LEU A 59 -2.42 -3.76 -4.14
C LEU A 59 -3.20 -3.25 -5.34
N LEU A 60 -2.83 -2.07 -5.84
CA LEU A 60 -3.50 -1.43 -6.97
C LEU A 60 -3.32 -2.25 -8.24
N ASP A 61 -2.11 -2.75 -8.50
CA ASP A 61 -1.82 -3.59 -9.65
C ASP A 61 -2.67 -4.86 -9.62
N GLY A 62 -2.71 -5.54 -8.46
CA GLY A 62 -3.51 -6.75 -8.30
C GLY A 62 -5.00 -6.48 -8.49
N HIS A 63 -5.49 -5.37 -7.95
CA HIS A 63 -6.89 -4.97 -8.10
C HIS A 63 -7.23 -4.69 -9.56
N ALA A 64 -6.38 -3.94 -10.26
CA ALA A 64 -6.60 -3.58 -11.66
C ALA A 64 -6.68 -4.83 -12.54
N ARG A 65 -5.75 -5.76 -12.36
CA ARG A 65 -5.75 -7.02 -13.13
C ARG A 65 -6.98 -7.84 -12.86
N HIS A 66 -7.35 -7.99 -11.59
CA HIS A 66 -8.52 -8.77 -11.18
C HIS A 66 -9.80 -8.14 -11.72
N CYS A 67 -9.92 -6.83 -11.63
CA CYS A 67 -11.07 -6.08 -12.12
C CYS A 67 -11.20 -6.18 -13.65
N LEU A 68 -10.10 -6.05 -14.38
CA LEU A 68 -10.10 -6.15 -15.84
C LEU A 68 -10.49 -7.52 -16.33
N LEU A 69 -10.24 -8.57 -15.54
CA LEU A 69 -10.68 -9.93 -15.87
C LEU A 69 -12.14 -10.18 -15.50
N GLY A 70 -12.82 -9.19 -14.92
CA GLY A 70 -14.23 -9.28 -14.59
C GLY A 70 -14.54 -10.12 -13.35
N GLU A 71 -13.55 -10.40 -12.52
CA GLU A 71 -13.69 -11.26 -11.35
C GLU A 71 -13.82 -10.51 -10.03
N GLY A 72 -13.63 -9.18 -10.07
CA GLY A 72 -13.64 -8.37 -8.86
C GLY A 72 -15.03 -7.88 -8.49
N GLU A 73 -15.12 -7.27 -7.32
CA GLU A 73 -16.35 -6.68 -6.79
C GLU A 73 -16.61 -5.28 -7.30
N GLY A 74 -15.64 -4.68 -7.97
CA GLY A 74 -15.76 -3.34 -8.50
C GLY A 74 -16.71 -3.23 -9.68
N PRO A 75 -16.82 -2.06 -10.27
CA PRO A 75 -17.68 -1.84 -11.42
C PRO A 75 -17.27 -2.69 -12.62
N SER A 76 -18.23 -3.06 -13.45
CA SER A 76 -17.99 -3.88 -14.64
C SER A 76 -17.78 -3.05 -15.90
N GLU A 77 -18.23 -1.80 -15.91
CA GLU A 77 -18.07 -0.90 -17.06
C GLU A 77 -16.65 -0.37 -17.13
N PRO A 78 -15.99 -0.44 -18.31
CA PRO A 78 -14.61 0.01 -18.43
C PRO A 78 -14.37 1.45 -17.97
N ASP A 79 -15.26 2.38 -18.31
CA ASP A 79 -15.09 3.78 -17.89
C ASP A 79 -15.16 3.94 -16.38
N GLU A 80 -16.04 3.21 -15.73
CA GLU A 80 -16.15 3.24 -14.27
C GLU A 80 -14.94 2.60 -13.61
N GLN A 81 -14.41 1.53 -14.20
CA GLN A 81 -13.19 0.90 -13.72
C GLN A 81 -12.00 1.85 -13.77
N VAL A 82 -11.88 2.62 -14.85
CA VAL A 82 -10.82 3.62 -14.99
C VAL A 82 -11.00 4.72 -13.95
N ARG A 83 -12.22 5.20 -13.75
CA ARG A 83 -12.49 6.25 -12.75
C ARG A 83 -12.13 5.79 -11.35
N GLU A 84 -12.50 4.57 -11.00
CA GLU A 84 -12.17 3.99 -9.69
C GLU A 84 -10.66 3.92 -9.49
N LEU A 85 -9.95 3.41 -10.50
CA LEU A 85 -8.50 3.27 -10.47
C LEU A 85 -7.82 4.63 -10.36
N MET A 86 -8.21 5.58 -11.20
CA MET A 86 -7.62 6.92 -11.19
C MET A 86 -7.93 7.66 -9.89
N GLY A 87 -9.10 7.45 -9.31
CA GLY A 87 -9.43 7.99 -8.00
C GLY A 87 -8.51 7.46 -6.91
N ALA A 88 -8.21 6.16 -6.94
CA ALA A 88 -7.28 5.56 -5.98
C ALA A 88 -5.87 6.11 -6.14
N VAL A 89 -5.41 6.25 -7.39
CA VAL A 89 -4.09 6.85 -7.68
C VAL A 89 -4.04 8.28 -7.18
N GLY A 90 -5.09 9.07 -7.42
CA GLY A 90 -5.17 10.46 -6.97
C GLY A 90 -5.05 10.58 -5.45
N ARG A 91 -5.75 9.71 -4.72
CA ARG A 91 -5.67 9.69 -3.25
C ARG A 91 -4.26 9.34 -2.78
N MET A 92 -3.61 8.41 -3.44
CA MET A 92 -2.24 8.02 -3.10
C MET A 92 -1.25 9.16 -3.29
N LEU A 93 -1.44 9.96 -4.35
CA LEU A 93 -0.55 11.07 -4.68
C LEU A 93 -0.80 12.34 -3.86
N SER A 94 -1.93 12.45 -3.20
CA SER A 94 -2.33 13.67 -2.48
C SER A 94 -1.92 13.67 -1.00
N ARG A 95 -0.76 13.18 -0.70
CA ARG A 95 -0.21 13.21 0.67
C ARG A 95 0.12 14.61 1.14
#